data_9a7a00dcf25e683318cd5c3cec7000fd
#
_entry.id   9a7a00dcf25e683318cd5c3cec7000fd
#
_cell.length_a   1.000
_cell.length_b   1.000
_cell.length_c   1.000
_cell.angle_alpha   90.00
_cell.angle_beta   90.00
_cell.angle_gamma   90.00
#
_symmetry.space_group_name_H-M   'P 1'
#
loop_
_entity.id
_entity.type
_entity.pdbx_description
1 polymer ?
#
loop_
_entity_poly.entity_id
_entity_poly.type
_entity_poly.pdbx_seq_one_letter_code
_entity_poly.pdbx_strand_id
1 'polypeptide(L)'
;MPEQPFRRRDAFAASIALCLASTIGRIAHTQTLGTTVDETWQDARRQRAVPVRIRWPSSLAPADGWPVVIYSHGLGGSRAGGDVWGSAWAAAGFAVLHLQHAGSDFDAVMQALVKNRSRAGLQEVASGQQLLARIDDVVFVIDEIARRKNDDRAIDKAWRFVRTDGVGVAGHSFGAHTTLGVGGQAYPQRGALREPRIAALVAFSPTLPAAGDAVRAFTAIQRPTLCLTGTRDDDVIGNGATADKRAAVYGALPAGHKAMLLLKDADHMTFGGGRGEAGQGQMRPREAVTTQLQPQHHALVATITTDWWRAHLMGDAQARARLQKPMGLAALDTWQTG
;
A
#
# COMPACT_ATOMS: atom_id res chain seq x y z
N MET A 1 -86.72 54.53 -10.19
CA MET A 1 -86.36 53.25 -10.85
C MET A 1 -85.09 53.50 -11.58
N PRO A 2 -84.00 52.95 -11.13
CA PRO A 2 -82.73 53.10 -11.83
C PRO A 2 -82.27 51.78 -12.44
N GLU A 3 -81.74 51.90 -13.65
CA GLU A 3 -81.10 50.87 -14.47
C GLU A 3 -79.71 50.61 -13.95
N GLN A 4 -79.33 49.32 -13.98
CA GLN A 4 -77.95 48.86 -13.71
C GLN A 4 -77.15 48.81 -15.01
N PRO A 5 -75.84 49.17 -15.01
CA PRO A 5 -74.98 48.96 -16.12
C PRO A 5 -74.21 47.66 -16.04
N PHE A 6 -74.06 47.04 -17.16
CA PHE A 6 -73.30 45.86 -17.46
C PHE A 6 -71.82 45.97 -17.10
N ARG A 7 -71.30 45.03 -16.37
CA ARG A 7 -69.83 44.86 -16.15
C ARG A 7 -69.23 43.92 -17.19
N ARG A 8 -68.27 44.46 -17.91
CA ARG A 8 -67.39 43.69 -18.83
C ARG A 8 -66.54 42.70 -18.01
N ARG A 9 -66.47 41.44 -18.51
CA ARG A 9 -65.57 40.40 -18.02
C ARG A 9 -64.24 40.59 -18.71
N ASP A 10 -63.20 40.92 -17.95
CA ASP A 10 -61.80 40.87 -18.40
C ASP A 10 -61.32 39.42 -18.32
N ALA A 11 -60.98 38.90 -19.47
CA ALA A 11 -60.40 37.57 -19.60
C ALA A 11 -58.91 37.67 -19.31
N PHE A 12 -58.52 37.19 -18.17
CA PHE A 12 -57.09 36.93 -17.87
C PHE A 12 -56.66 35.66 -18.59
N ALA A 13 -55.83 35.81 -19.62
CA ALA A 13 -55.10 34.71 -20.26
C ALA A 13 -53.94 34.30 -19.32
N ALA A 14 -54.08 33.19 -18.61
CA ALA A 14 -53.00 32.59 -17.87
C ALA A 14 -52.12 31.76 -18.83
N SER A 15 -50.98 32.29 -19.19
CA SER A 15 -49.91 31.54 -19.87
C SER A 15 -49.29 30.51 -18.93
N ILE A 16 -49.62 29.25 -19.09
CA ILE A 16 -48.96 28.15 -18.40
C ILE A 16 -47.63 27.88 -19.17
N ALA A 17 -46.54 28.38 -18.60
CA ALA A 17 -45.21 28.00 -19.01
C ALA A 17 -44.93 26.56 -18.52
N LEU A 18 -44.97 25.61 -19.42
CA LEU A 18 -44.62 24.23 -19.14
C LEU A 18 -43.09 24.13 -19.05
N CYS A 19 -42.54 24.24 -17.86
CA CYS A 19 -41.14 23.91 -17.58
C CYS A 19 -40.96 22.37 -17.71
N LEU A 20 -40.52 21.91 -18.84
CA LEU A 20 -39.95 20.58 -19.01
C LEU A 20 -38.63 20.55 -18.25
N ALA A 21 -38.69 20.20 -16.95
CA ALA A 21 -37.52 19.80 -16.20
C ALA A 21 -37.05 18.45 -16.75
N SER A 22 -36.03 18.49 -17.62
CA SER A 22 -35.27 17.32 -18.01
C SER A 22 -34.60 16.74 -16.79
N THR A 23 -35.25 15.83 -16.08
CA THR A 23 -34.61 14.94 -15.10
C THR A 23 -33.67 14.01 -15.85
N ILE A 24 -32.45 14.50 -16.11
CA ILE A 24 -31.34 13.61 -16.42
C ILE A 24 -31.16 12.76 -15.16
N GLY A 25 -31.74 11.57 -15.20
CA GLY A 25 -31.51 10.55 -14.20
C GLY A 25 -30.00 10.31 -14.10
N ARG A 26 -29.34 10.97 -13.14
CA ARG A 26 -28.02 10.53 -12.68
C ARG A 26 -28.21 9.12 -12.15
N ILE A 27 -27.85 8.13 -12.95
CA ILE A 27 -27.65 6.78 -12.45
C ILE A 27 -26.57 6.92 -11.37
N ALA A 28 -27.01 6.98 -10.12
CA ALA A 28 -26.09 6.94 -8.98
C ALA A 28 -25.40 5.57 -9.05
N HIS A 29 -24.19 5.54 -9.60
CA HIS A 29 -23.33 4.37 -9.49
C HIS A 29 -23.01 4.24 -8.02
N THR A 30 -23.57 3.23 -7.36
CA THR A 30 -23.31 2.94 -5.96
C THR A 30 -21.84 2.56 -5.83
N GLN A 31 -21.03 3.46 -5.29
CA GLN A 31 -19.63 3.15 -4.98
C GLN A 31 -19.62 2.17 -3.81
N THR A 32 -18.82 1.13 -3.92
CA THR A 32 -18.65 0.13 -2.85
C THR A 32 -17.73 0.71 -1.78
N LEU A 33 -18.28 1.55 -0.89
CA LEU A 33 -17.51 2.29 0.12
C LEU A 33 -17.20 1.42 1.34
N GLY A 34 -15.97 1.50 1.85
CA GLY A 34 -15.56 0.92 3.13
C GLY A 34 -15.57 -0.60 3.17
N THR A 35 -15.68 -1.27 2.03
CA THR A 35 -15.72 -2.73 1.96
C THR A 35 -14.34 -3.34 1.77
N THR A 36 -14.21 -4.59 2.21
CA THR A 36 -13.04 -5.43 1.94
C THR A 36 -13.49 -6.62 1.12
N VAL A 37 -12.82 -6.85 -0.01
CA VAL A 37 -13.13 -7.94 -0.95
C VAL A 37 -11.88 -8.77 -1.19
N ASP A 38 -12.03 -10.09 -1.17
CA ASP A 38 -10.98 -11.05 -1.51
C ASP A 38 -11.24 -11.61 -2.89
N GLU A 39 -10.26 -11.47 -3.78
CA GLU A 39 -10.29 -12.02 -5.13
C GLU A 39 -9.03 -12.86 -5.40
N THR A 40 -9.05 -13.61 -6.49
CA THR A 40 -7.86 -14.27 -7.04
C THR A 40 -7.76 -13.93 -8.52
N TRP A 41 -6.72 -13.20 -8.87
CA TRP A 41 -6.49 -12.79 -10.26
C TRP A 41 -5.55 -13.78 -10.95
N GLN A 42 -5.78 -14.01 -12.26
CA GLN A 42 -5.01 -14.98 -13.03
C GLN A 42 -4.08 -14.26 -14.02
N ASP A 43 -2.79 -14.37 -13.79
CA ASP A 43 -1.81 -13.99 -14.79
C ASP A 43 -1.66 -15.14 -15.80
N ALA A 44 -2.38 -15.04 -16.91
CA ALA A 44 -2.38 -16.04 -17.95
C ALA A 44 -1.00 -16.23 -18.61
N ARG A 45 -0.18 -15.16 -18.67
CA ARG A 45 1.16 -15.23 -19.28
C ARG A 45 2.12 -16.07 -18.46
N ARG A 46 2.04 -15.97 -17.13
CA ARG A 46 2.88 -16.71 -16.20
C ARG A 46 2.20 -17.97 -15.65
N GLN A 47 0.95 -18.24 -16.05
CA GLN A 47 0.08 -19.29 -15.48
C GLN A 47 0.07 -19.26 -13.95
N ARG A 48 -0.09 -18.04 -13.41
CA ARG A 48 0.08 -17.77 -11.99
C ARG A 48 -1.15 -17.10 -11.39
N ALA A 49 -1.65 -17.68 -10.31
CA ALA A 49 -2.69 -17.08 -9.49
C ALA A 49 -2.06 -16.05 -8.54
N VAL A 50 -2.67 -14.87 -8.45
CA VAL A 50 -2.30 -13.79 -7.52
C VAL A 50 -3.54 -13.49 -6.69
N PRO A 51 -3.65 -14.05 -5.46
CA PRO A 51 -4.72 -13.67 -4.54
C PRO A 51 -4.53 -12.24 -4.05
N VAL A 52 -5.60 -11.47 -4.05
CA VAL A 52 -5.61 -10.04 -3.72
C VAL A 52 -6.70 -9.78 -2.70
N ARG A 53 -6.41 -9.00 -1.66
CA ARG A 53 -7.40 -8.37 -0.80
C ARG A 53 -7.50 -6.91 -1.14
N ILE A 54 -8.68 -6.46 -1.52
CA ILE A 54 -8.98 -5.09 -1.91
C ILE A 54 -9.71 -4.43 -0.76
N ARG A 55 -9.20 -3.28 -0.29
CA ARG A 55 -9.88 -2.44 0.68
C ARG A 55 -10.31 -1.16 -0.04
N TRP A 56 -11.59 -1.02 -0.24
CA TRP A 56 -12.15 0.19 -0.81
C TRP A 56 -12.23 1.31 0.22
N PRO A 57 -11.93 2.56 -0.18
CA PRO A 57 -12.06 3.71 0.71
C PRO A 57 -13.48 3.86 1.26
N SER A 58 -13.61 4.42 2.45
CA SER A 58 -14.91 4.78 3.03
C SER A 58 -15.43 6.15 2.57
N SER A 59 -14.61 6.94 1.86
CA SER A 59 -14.97 8.23 1.27
C SER A 59 -15.26 8.09 -0.23
N LEU A 60 -16.05 9.02 -0.76
CA LEU A 60 -16.24 9.15 -2.20
C LEU A 60 -14.91 9.43 -2.90
N ALA A 61 -14.79 8.94 -4.13
CA ALA A 61 -13.62 9.20 -4.93
C ALA A 61 -13.48 10.70 -5.24
N PRO A 62 -12.25 11.25 -5.15
CA PRO A 62 -11.94 12.55 -5.72
C PRO A 62 -12.25 12.61 -7.22
N ALA A 63 -12.28 13.81 -7.79
CA ALA A 63 -12.58 13.99 -9.22
C ALA A 63 -11.61 13.23 -10.15
N ASP A 64 -10.36 13.08 -9.74
CA ASP A 64 -9.30 12.35 -10.43
C ASP A 64 -9.24 10.85 -10.05
N GLY A 65 -10.11 10.41 -9.13
CA GLY A 65 -10.20 9.04 -8.65
C GLY A 65 -9.40 8.75 -7.37
N TRP A 66 -9.68 7.59 -6.75
CA TRP A 66 -8.92 7.13 -5.60
C TRP A 66 -7.48 6.78 -5.98
N PRO A 67 -6.48 7.32 -5.26
CA PRO A 67 -5.11 6.86 -5.40
C PRO A 67 -5.00 5.41 -4.91
N VAL A 68 -4.10 4.65 -5.55
CA VAL A 68 -3.91 3.22 -5.27
C VAL A 68 -2.63 3.00 -4.48
N VAL A 69 -2.71 2.14 -3.45
CA VAL A 69 -1.54 1.62 -2.72
C VAL A 69 -1.56 0.10 -2.77
N ILE A 70 -0.44 -0.49 -3.19
CA ILE A 70 -0.22 -1.94 -3.22
C ILE A 70 0.66 -2.32 -2.02
N TYR A 71 0.26 -3.36 -1.27
CA TYR A 71 1.02 -3.90 -0.15
C TYR A 71 1.51 -5.32 -0.43
N SER A 72 2.80 -5.56 -0.20
CA SER A 72 3.50 -6.84 -0.34
C SER A 72 3.91 -7.37 1.04
N HIS A 73 3.40 -8.55 1.41
CA HIS A 73 3.67 -9.18 2.72
C HIS A 73 5.11 -9.69 2.87
N GLY A 74 5.55 -9.93 4.11
CA GLY A 74 6.81 -10.60 4.43
C GLY A 74 6.83 -12.08 4.02
N LEU A 75 7.98 -12.75 4.21
CA LEU A 75 8.10 -14.19 3.98
C LEU A 75 7.10 -14.94 4.88
N GLY A 76 6.39 -15.91 4.31
CA GLY A 76 5.38 -16.68 5.03
C GLY A 76 4.09 -15.92 5.37
N GLY A 77 3.91 -14.71 4.82
CA GLY A 77 2.69 -13.94 5.00
C GLY A 77 1.59 -14.32 4.02
N SER A 78 0.54 -13.49 3.98
CA SER A 78 -0.59 -13.63 3.07
C SER A 78 -1.17 -12.26 2.72
N ARG A 79 -2.22 -12.21 1.92
CA ARG A 79 -3.02 -11.00 1.67
C ARG A 79 -3.67 -10.39 2.93
N ALA A 80 -3.63 -11.09 4.08
CA ALA A 80 -4.05 -10.53 5.37
C ALA A 80 -2.94 -9.74 6.07
N GLY A 81 -1.68 -9.87 5.63
CA GLY A 81 -0.55 -9.10 6.20
C GLY A 81 -0.71 -7.61 6.00
N GLY A 82 -0.21 -6.80 6.93
CA GLY A 82 -0.30 -5.33 6.86
C GLY A 82 -1.70 -4.78 7.13
N ASP A 83 -2.57 -5.52 7.80
CA ASP A 83 -3.97 -5.14 8.03
C ASP A 83 -4.13 -3.77 8.70
N VAL A 84 -3.29 -3.46 9.67
CA VAL A 84 -3.29 -2.14 10.36
C VAL A 84 -3.02 -1.01 9.37
N TRP A 85 -2.01 -1.19 8.52
CA TRP A 85 -1.63 -0.19 7.53
C TRP A 85 -2.71 -0.02 6.48
N GLY A 86 -3.16 -1.11 5.86
CA GLY A 86 -4.18 -1.07 4.82
C GLY A 86 -5.51 -0.52 5.31
N SER A 87 -5.91 -0.80 6.55
CA SER A 87 -7.12 -0.23 7.16
C SER A 87 -6.99 1.28 7.36
N ALA A 88 -5.84 1.76 7.85
CA ALA A 88 -5.59 3.18 8.04
C ALA A 88 -5.58 3.94 6.69
N TRP A 89 -4.92 3.39 5.68
CA TRP A 89 -4.85 4.01 4.36
C TRP A 89 -6.22 4.01 3.66
N ALA A 90 -6.99 2.92 3.75
CA ALA A 90 -8.34 2.89 3.19
C ALA A 90 -9.27 3.90 3.87
N ALA A 91 -9.19 4.03 5.21
CA ALA A 91 -9.91 5.08 5.95
C ALA A 91 -9.48 6.50 5.54
N ALA A 92 -8.24 6.67 5.08
CA ALA A 92 -7.70 7.94 4.60
C ALA A 92 -7.99 8.24 3.12
N GLY A 93 -8.72 7.38 2.41
CA GLY A 93 -9.17 7.60 1.04
C GLY A 93 -8.34 6.91 -0.05
N PHE A 94 -7.51 5.90 0.29
CA PHE A 94 -6.74 5.12 -0.68
C PHE A 94 -7.42 3.79 -0.99
N ALA A 95 -7.48 3.41 -2.26
CA ALA A 95 -7.78 2.02 -2.63
C ALA A 95 -6.53 1.16 -2.35
N VAL A 96 -6.65 0.18 -1.43
CA VAL A 96 -5.49 -0.59 -0.99
C VAL A 96 -5.61 -2.04 -1.43
N LEU A 97 -4.57 -2.54 -2.11
CA LEU A 97 -4.50 -3.91 -2.58
C LEU A 97 -3.38 -4.66 -1.85
N HIS A 98 -3.75 -5.64 -1.05
CA HIS A 98 -2.79 -6.54 -0.40
C HIS A 98 -2.61 -7.79 -1.26
N LEU A 99 -1.38 -8.04 -1.71
CA LEU A 99 -1.07 -9.19 -2.55
C LEU A 99 -0.66 -10.39 -1.69
N GLN A 100 -1.00 -11.60 -2.16
CA GLN A 100 -0.39 -12.83 -1.69
C GLN A 100 0.49 -13.40 -2.79
N HIS A 101 1.73 -13.66 -2.45
CA HIS A 101 2.74 -14.12 -3.39
C HIS A 101 2.95 -15.65 -3.25
N ALA A 102 2.33 -16.43 -4.13
CA ALA A 102 2.51 -17.88 -4.16
C ALA A 102 4.01 -18.25 -4.26
N GLY A 103 4.44 -19.28 -3.55
CA GLY A 103 5.83 -19.72 -3.49
C GLY A 103 6.69 -19.02 -2.43
N SER A 104 6.15 -18.00 -1.74
CA SER A 104 6.79 -17.33 -0.60
C SER A 104 5.77 -16.90 0.47
N ASP A 105 4.55 -17.37 0.36
CA ASP A 105 3.46 -17.21 1.31
C ASP A 105 3.51 -18.26 2.43
N PHE A 106 2.49 -18.25 3.28
CA PHE A 106 2.40 -19.15 4.43
C PHE A 106 2.48 -20.63 4.01
N ASP A 107 1.75 -21.00 2.97
CA ASP A 107 1.69 -22.40 2.51
C ASP A 107 3.05 -22.87 2.00
N ALA A 108 3.75 -22.04 1.22
CA ALA A 108 5.10 -22.35 0.73
C ALA A 108 6.11 -22.51 1.87
N VAL A 109 6.05 -21.64 2.89
CA VAL A 109 6.93 -21.74 4.07
C VAL A 109 6.63 -23.01 4.86
N MET A 110 5.36 -23.33 5.09
CA MET A 110 4.98 -24.55 5.82
C MET A 110 5.41 -25.80 5.07
N GLN A 111 5.23 -25.87 3.75
CA GLN A 111 5.71 -26.97 2.92
C GLN A 111 7.23 -27.13 2.98
N ALA A 112 7.97 -26.01 2.90
CA ALA A 112 9.43 -26.04 2.99
C ALA A 112 9.93 -26.53 4.36
N LEU A 113 9.29 -26.10 5.45
CA LEU A 113 9.62 -26.55 6.81
C LEU A 113 9.30 -28.03 7.02
N VAL A 114 8.20 -28.55 6.49
CA VAL A 114 7.85 -29.96 6.55
C VAL A 114 8.83 -30.82 5.74
N LYS A 115 9.16 -30.36 4.53
CA LYS A 115 10.06 -31.09 3.62
C LYS A 115 11.51 -31.15 4.14
N ASN A 116 12.05 -30.02 4.59
CA ASN A 116 13.49 -29.90 4.87
C ASN A 116 13.80 -29.87 6.38
N ARG A 117 12.82 -29.71 7.26
CA ARG A 117 12.94 -29.58 8.73
C ARG A 117 14.10 -28.67 9.20
N SER A 118 14.49 -27.70 8.37
CA SER A 118 15.68 -26.88 8.58
C SER A 118 15.51 -25.47 8.02
N ARG A 119 16.38 -24.54 8.45
CA ARG A 119 16.45 -23.18 7.93
C ARG A 119 16.77 -23.12 6.41
N ALA A 120 17.38 -24.16 5.83
CA ALA A 120 17.64 -24.22 4.40
C ALA A 120 16.35 -24.15 3.57
N GLY A 121 15.25 -24.75 4.04
CA GLY A 121 13.94 -24.62 3.40
C GLY A 121 13.44 -23.16 3.37
N LEU A 122 13.69 -22.38 4.42
CA LEU A 122 13.32 -20.94 4.45
C LEU A 122 14.15 -20.13 3.46
N GLN A 123 15.41 -20.47 3.24
CA GLN A 123 16.25 -19.79 2.26
C GLN A 123 15.81 -20.09 0.82
N GLU A 124 15.28 -21.28 0.55
CA GLU A 124 14.72 -21.65 -0.76
C GLU A 124 13.49 -20.79 -1.11
N VAL A 125 12.57 -20.61 -0.16
CA VAL A 125 11.37 -19.78 -0.36
C VAL A 125 11.66 -18.27 -0.27
N ALA A 126 12.80 -17.85 0.28
CA ALA A 126 13.31 -16.49 0.28
C ALA A 126 14.29 -16.20 -0.86
N SER A 127 14.29 -17.02 -1.92
CA SER A 127 15.25 -16.93 -3.01
C SER A 127 15.07 -15.71 -3.92
N GLY A 128 16.13 -15.39 -4.69
CA GLY A 128 16.05 -14.35 -5.72
C GLY A 128 15.02 -14.64 -6.80
N GLN A 129 14.78 -15.92 -7.12
CA GLN A 129 13.71 -16.30 -8.05
C GLN A 129 12.33 -15.94 -7.51
N GLN A 130 12.07 -16.21 -6.23
CA GLN A 130 10.81 -15.81 -5.60
C GLN A 130 10.68 -14.29 -5.51
N LEU A 131 11.76 -13.57 -5.25
CA LEU A 131 11.76 -12.11 -5.28
C LEU A 131 11.35 -11.56 -6.65
N LEU A 132 11.92 -12.10 -7.74
CA LEU A 132 11.54 -11.69 -9.10
C LEU A 132 10.08 -12.01 -9.40
N ALA A 133 9.59 -13.19 -9.00
CA ALA A 133 8.18 -13.54 -9.18
C ALA A 133 7.23 -12.58 -8.44
N ARG A 134 7.62 -12.09 -7.25
CA ARG A 134 6.87 -11.08 -6.47
C ARG A 134 6.87 -9.72 -7.16
N ILE A 135 8.00 -9.31 -7.73
CA ILE A 135 8.11 -8.07 -8.52
C ILE A 135 7.16 -8.15 -9.72
N ASP A 136 7.17 -9.26 -10.45
CA ASP A 136 6.27 -9.49 -11.58
C ASP A 136 4.78 -9.55 -11.15
N ASP A 137 4.47 -10.05 -9.93
CA ASP A 137 3.11 -10.00 -9.39
C ASP A 137 2.62 -8.56 -9.18
N VAL A 138 3.48 -7.65 -8.70
CA VAL A 138 3.14 -6.22 -8.56
C VAL A 138 2.88 -5.59 -9.93
N VAL A 139 3.74 -5.82 -10.91
CA VAL A 139 3.57 -5.30 -12.28
C VAL A 139 2.27 -5.81 -12.89
N PHE A 140 2.00 -7.12 -12.79
CA PHE A 140 0.74 -7.72 -13.24
C PHE A 140 -0.48 -7.07 -12.59
N VAL A 141 -0.44 -6.82 -11.28
CA VAL A 141 -1.57 -6.19 -10.56
C VAL A 141 -1.80 -4.75 -11.03
N ILE A 142 -0.75 -3.99 -11.32
CA ILE A 142 -0.89 -2.64 -11.89
C ILE A 142 -1.54 -2.71 -13.29
N ASP A 143 -1.16 -3.67 -14.12
CA ASP A 143 -1.77 -3.91 -15.44
C ASP A 143 -3.25 -4.30 -15.31
N GLU A 144 -3.57 -5.17 -14.37
CA GLU A 144 -4.94 -5.64 -14.14
C GLU A 144 -5.86 -4.55 -13.58
N ILE A 145 -5.36 -3.66 -12.71
CA ILE A 145 -6.09 -2.46 -12.28
C ILE A 145 -6.43 -1.57 -13.49
N ALA A 146 -5.46 -1.31 -14.35
CA ALA A 146 -5.67 -0.51 -15.56
C ALA A 146 -6.69 -1.17 -16.52
N ARG A 147 -6.62 -2.48 -16.69
CA ARG A 147 -7.57 -3.25 -17.48
C ARG A 147 -8.99 -3.14 -16.91
N ARG A 148 -9.15 -3.34 -15.59
CA ARG A 148 -10.46 -3.28 -14.90
C ARG A 148 -11.07 -1.89 -14.91
N LYS A 149 -10.27 -0.85 -14.79
CA LYS A 149 -10.73 0.54 -14.91
C LYS A 149 -11.42 0.80 -16.23
N ASN A 150 -10.91 0.22 -17.32
CA ASN A 150 -11.38 0.44 -18.69
C ASN A 150 -12.41 -0.62 -19.15
N ASP A 151 -12.76 -1.58 -18.28
CA ASP A 151 -13.70 -2.64 -18.61
C ASP A 151 -15.13 -2.23 -18.22
N ASP A 152 -15.93 -1.87 -19.22
CA ASP A 152 -17.33 -1.51 -19.01
C ASP A 152 -18.20 -2.68 -18.49
N ARG A 153 -17.73 -3.91 -18.64
CA ARG A 153 -18.40 -5.14 -18.18
C ARG A 153 -17.99 -5.54 -16.77
N ALA A 154 -17.01 -4.85 -16.17
CA ALA A 154 -16.58 -5.15 -14.81
C ALA A 154 -17.77 -5.17 -13.86
N ILE A 155 -17.90 -6.24 -13.08
CA ILE A 155 -18.98 -6.43 -12.09
C ILE A 155 -18.86 -5.35 -11.02
N ASP A 156 -17.64 -5.10 -10.52
CA ASP A 156 -17.39 -4.03 -9.55
C ASP A 156 -17.07 -2.73 -10.30
N LYS A 157 -18.02 -1.82 -10.26
CA LYS A 157 -17.90 -0.49 -10.87
C LYS A 157 -16.95 0.45 -10.11
N ALA A 158 -16.49 0.07 -8.92
CA ALA A 158 -15.54 0.85 -8.13
C ALA A 158 -14.21 1.06 -8.88
N TRP A 159 -13.82 0.11 -9.74
CA TRP A 159 -12.61 0.24 -10.57
C TRP A 159 -12.57 1.48 -11.46
N ARG A 160 -13.71 2.00 -11.89
CA ARG A 160 -13.78 3.24 -12.69
C ARG A 160 -13.29 4.47 -11.94
N PHE A 161 -13.31 4.39 -10.61
CA PHE A 161 -12.96 5.50 -9.72
C PHE A 161 -11.54 5.41 -9.18
N VAL A 162 -10.69 4.49 -9.64
CA VAL A 162 -9.28 4.42 -9.24
C VAL A 162 -8.39 5.22 -10.19
N ARG A 163 -7.30 5.76 -9.66
CA ARG A 163 -6.21 6.30 -10.48
C ARG A 163 -5.25 5.17 -10.84
N THR A 164 -4.75 5.20 -12.07
CA THR A 164 -3.79 4.21 -12.58
C THR A 164 -2.41 4.82 -12.84
N ASP A 165 -2.30 6.12 -12.75
CA ASP A 165 -1.08 6.91 -12.78
C ASP A 165 -0.65 7.24 -11.34
N GLY A 166 0.56 6.90 -10.99
CA GLY A 166 1.09 7.24 -9.67
C GLY A 166 0.66 6.29 -8.55
N VAL A 167 0.94 4.99 -8.70
CA VAL A 167 0.67 3.97 -7.68
C VAL A 167 1.70 4.03 -6.56
N GLY A 168 1.25 3.91 -5.30
CA GLY A 168 2.11 3.67 -4.15
C GLY A 168 2.40 2.17 -3.96
N VAL A 169 3.62 1.82 -3.59
CA VAL A 169 3.95 0.42 -3.24
C VAL A 169 4.58 0.38 -1.85
N ALA A 170 4.05 -0.48 -1.01
CA ALA A 170 4.56 -0.76 0.33
C ALA A 170 4.83 -2.25 0.52
N GLY A 171 5.73 -2.57 1.45
CA GLY A 171 5.93 -3.96 1.81
C GLY A 171 6.82 -4.14 3.02
N HIS A 172 6.60 -5.27 3.72
CA HIS A 172 7.33 -5.62 4.93
C HIS A 172 8.33 -6.73 4.67
N SER A 173 9.55 -6.60 5.20
CA SER A 173 10.58 -7.66 5.16
C SER A 173 10.87 -8.12 3.72
N PHE A 174 10.55 -9.34 3.34
CA PHE A 174 10.65 -9.80 1.94
C PHE A 174 9.79 -8.95 1.00
N GLY A 175 8.66 -8.40 1.48
CA GLY A 175 7.87 -7.40 0.77
C GLY A 175 8.58 -6.06 0.61
N ALA A 176 9.45 -5.65 1.53
CA ALA A 176 10.27 -4.46 1.36
C ALA A 176 11.29 -4.62 0.23
N HIS A 177 11.88 -5.83 0.07
CA HIS A 177 12.70 -6.15 -1.10
C HIS A 177 11.89 -6.08 -2.40
N THR A 178 10.64 -6.57 -2.38
CA THR A 178 9.72 -6.44 -3.53
C THR A 178 9.48 -4.95 -3.84
N THR A 179 9.23 -4.13 -2.83
CA THR A 179 9.00 -2.68 -2.94
C THR A 179 10.20 -1.95 -3.55
N LEU A 180 11.39 -2.19 -3.02
CA LEU A 180 12.62 -1.59 -3.56
C LEU A 180 12.93 -2.13 -4.97
N GLY A 181 12.60 -3.41 -5.23
CA GLY A 181 12.75 -4.04 -6.54
C GLY A 181 11.96 -3.34 -7.63
N VAL A 182 10.64 -3.19 -7.45
CA VAL A 182 9.79 -2.49 -8.42
C VAL A 182 10.10 -0.99 -8.50
N GLY A 183 10.71 -0.43 -7.44
CA GLY A 183 11.17 0.95 -7.38
C GLY A 183 12.41 1.24 -8.21
N GLY A 184 13.16 0.19 -8.60
CA GLY A 184 14.36 0.36 -9.42
C GLY A 184 15.64 -0.22 -8.81
N GLN A 185 15.58 -1.03 -7.74
CA GLN A 185 16.76 -1.74 -7.28
C GLN A 185 17.34 -2.60 -8.41
N ALA A 186 18.64 -2.46 -8.65
CA ALA A 186 19.35 -3.25 -9.62
C ALA A 186 19.77 -4.62 -9.04
N TYR A 187 19.64 -5.66 -9.86
CA TYR A 187 20.06 -7.02 -9.52
C TYR A 187 21.17 -7.49 -10.44
N PRO A 188 22.12 -8.30 -9.98
CA PRO A 188 23.11 -8.92 -10.85
C PRO A 188 22.43 -9.61 -12.04
N GLN A 189 22.95 -9.41 -13.24
CA GLN A 189 22.47 -10.00 -14.51
C GLN A 189 21.08 -9.54 -14.99
N ARG A 190 20.33 -8.74 -14.21
CA ARG A 190 18.99 -8.25 -14.57
C ARG A 190 18.91 -6.74 -14.71
N GLY A 191 19.86 -6.01 -14.11
CA GLY A 191 19.77 -4.55 -14.04
C GLY A 191 18.65 -4.06 -13.12
N ALA A 192 18.22 -2.82 -13.31
CA ALA A 192 17.15 -2.18 -12.54
C ALA A 192 15.77 -2.58 -13.11
N LEU A 193 14.88 -3.04 -12.23
CA LEU A 193 13.50 -3.46 -12.57
C LEU A 193 12.49 -2.35 -12.23
N ARG A 194 12.70 -1.16 -12.78
CA ARG A 194 11.86 -0.01 -12.48
C ARG A 194 10.51 -0.08 -13.18
N GLU A 195 9.42 -0.06 -12.40
CA GLU A 195 8.05 0.14 -12.91
C GLU A 195 7.72 1.66 -12.95
N PRO A 196 7.52 2.25 -14.13
CA PRO A 196 7.40 3.71 -14.27
C PRO A 196 6.13 4.30 -13.65
N ARG A 197 5.08 3.51 -13.49
CA ARG A 197 3.80 3.95 -12.91
C ARG A 197 3.84 4.10 -11.39
N ILE A 198 4.93 3.69 -10.74
CA ILE A 198 5.10 3.87 -9.30
C ILE A 198 5.51 5.31 -9.00
N ALA A 199 4.80 5.96 -8.08
CA ALA A 199 5.04 7.34 -7.65
C ALA A 199 5.78 7.44 -6.32
N ALA A 200 5.56 6.51 -5.38
CA ALA A 200 6.21 6.52 -4.06
C ALA A 200 6.31 5.12 -3.47
N LEU A 201 7.25 4.94 -2.55
CA LEU A 201 7.59 3.67 -1.91
C LEU A 201 7.57 3.79 -0.39
N VAL A 202 7.13 2.71 0.30
CA VAL A 202 7.26 2.55 1.75
C VAL A 202 7.83 1.16 2.05
N ALA A 203 9.05 1.11 2.55
CA ALA A 203 9.77 -0.11 2.86
C ALA A 203 9.82 -0.33 4.38
N PHE A 204 9.05 -1.29 4.89
CA PHE A 204 9.02 -1.69 6.28
C PHE A 204 10.07 -2.77 6.52
N SER A 205 10.98 -2.53 7.46
CA SER A 205 12.09 -3.45 7.77
C SER A 205 12.91 -3.85 6.54
N PRO A 206 13.35 -2.89 5.69
CA PRO A 206 14.17 -3.19 4.53
C PRO A 206 15.55 -3.73 4.97
N THR A 207 16.29 -4.36 4.04
CA THR A 207 17.70 -4.68 4.26
C THR A 207 18.54 -4.31 3.05
N LEU A 208 19.83 -4.15 3.26
CA LEU A 208 20.79 -4.01 2.17
C LEU A 208 20.77 -5.27 1.28
N PRO A 209 21.14 -5.15 -0.02
CA PRO A 209 21.36 -6.30 -0.88
C PRO A 209 22.32 -7.29 -0.22
N ALA A 210 22.08 -8.59 -0.40
CA ALA A 210 22.91 -9.65 0.18
C ALA A 210 24.35 -9.67 -0.34
N ALA A 211 24.58 -9.09 -1.53
CA ALA A 211 25.89 -9.00 -2.16
C ALA A 211 26.00 -7.75 -3.03
N GLY A 212 27.23 -7.32 -3.26
CA GLY A 212 27.53 -6.14 -4.08
C GLY A 212 27.47 -4.82 -3.32
N ASP A 213 27.63 -3.73 -4.07
CA ASP A 213 27.55 -2.37 -3.56
C ASP A 213 26.09 -1.91 -3.47
N ALA A 214 25.63 -1.61 -2.27
CA ALA A 214 24.26 -1.20 -2.01
C ALA A 214 23.91 0.15 -2.64
N VAL A 215 24.84 1.12 -2.63
CA VAL A 215 24.64 2.45 -3.24
C VAL A 215 24.42 2.27 -4.75
N ARG A 216 25.26 1.46 -5.39
CA ARG A 216 25.13 1.16 -6.82
C ARG A 216 23.82 0.43 -7.12
N ALA A 217 23.43 -0.52 -6.27
CA ALA A 217 22.19 -1.27 -6.45
C ALA A 217 20.94 -0.38 -6.37
N PHE A 218 20.96 0.67 -5.56
CA PHE A 218 19.82 1.57 -5.36
C PHE A 218 19.84 2.82 -6.25
N THR A 219 20.87 3.06 -7.04
CA THR A 219 21.05 4.30 -7.85
C THR A 219 19.81 4.63 -8.71
N ALA A 220 19.12 3.64 -9.24
CA ALA A 220 17.95 3.86 -10.10
C ALA A 220 16.64 4.05 -9.31
N ILE A 221 16.63 3.97 -7.97
CA ILE A 221 15.48 4.28 -7.14
C ILE A 221 15.37 5.80 -7.00
N GLN A 222 14.60 6.43 -7.88
CA GLN A 222 14.45 7.89 -7.94
C GLN A 222 13.05 8.35 -7.47
N ARG A 223 12.26 7.45 -6.90
CA ARG A 223 10.95 7.77 -6.34
C ARG A 223 11.07 8.07 -4.85
N PRO A 224 10.21 8.94 -4.31
CA PRO A 224 10.14 9.14 -2.88
C PRO A 224 10.06 7.81 -2.13
N THR A 225 11.01 7.56 -1.22
CA THR A 225 11.15 6.28 -0.52
C THR A 225 11.23 6.52 0.98
N LEU A 226 10.26 5.97 1.72
CA LEU A 226 10.23 5.96 3.17
C LEU A 226 10.68 4.59 3.68
N CYS A 227 11.75 4.56 4.47
CA CYS A 227 12.22 3.39 5.19
C CYS A 227 11.75 3.43 6.64
N LEU A 228 11.23 2.31 7.15
CA LEU A 228 10.84 2.19 8.56
C LEU A 228 11.52 0.97 9.16
N THR A 229 12.16 1.14 10.31
CA THR A 229 12.81 0.06 11.06
C THR A 229 12.84 0.39 12.55
N GLY A 230 13.30 -0.53 13.37
CA GLY A 230 13.37 -0.37 14.81
C GLY A 230 14.72 -0.76 15.39
N THR A 231 15.01 -0.32 16.61
CA THR A 231 16.28 -0.62 17.27
C THR A 231 16.43 -2.08 17.68
N ARG A 232 15.34 -2.87 17.61
CA ARG A 232 15.29 -4.32 17.86
C ARG A 232 14.85 -5.11 16.64
N ASP A 233 14.92 -4.50 15.44
CA ASP A 233 14.53 -5.12 14.17
C ASP A 233 15.63 -6.06 13.65
N ASP A 234 15.91 -7.08 14.44
CA ASP A 234 16.96 -8.06 14.17
C ASP A 234 16.48 -9.21 13.27
N ASP A 235 17.44 -10.04 12.90
CA ASP A 235 17.26 -11.20 12.04
C ASP A 235 16.33 -12.26 12.65
N VAL A 236 15.21 -12.52 11.99
CA VAL A 236 14.22 -13.53 12.40
C VAL A 236 14.35 -14.86 11.65
N ILE A 237 15.09 -14.90 10.53
CA ILE A 237 15.20 -16.09 9.66
C ILE A 237 16.63 -16.64 9.52
N GLY A 238 17.63 -16.00 10.12
CA GLY A 238 19.02 -16.44 10.07
C GLY A 238 19.77 -15.99 8.80
N ASN A 239 19.37 -14.84 8.21
CA ASN A 239 20.03 -14.26 7.04
C ASN A 239 21.00 -13.11 7.38
N GLY A 240 21.22 -12.84 8.66
CA GLY A 240 22.14 -11.80 9.15
C GLY A 240 21.64 -10.37 8.99
N ALA A 241 20.34 -10.14 8.84
CA ALA A 241 19.72 -8.83 8.75
C ALA A 241 19.55 -8.23 10.16
N THR A 242 20.52 -7.47 10.64
CA THR A 242 20.46 -6.76 11.92
C THR A 242 19.76 -5.42 11.80
N ALA A 243 19.32 -4.84 12.95
CA ALA A 243 18.72 -3.50 13.00
C ALA A 243 19.61 -2.45 12.32
N ASP A 244 20.92 -2.48 12.52
CA ASP A 244 21.88 -1.55 11.90
C ASP A 244 21.91 -1.70 10.37
N LYS A 245 21.89 -2.93 9.84
CA LYS A 245 21.84 -3.17 8.39
C LYS A 245 20.54 -2.69 7.76
N ARG A 246 19.44 -2.73 8.53
CA ARG A 246 18.15 -2.21 8.06
C ARG A 246 18.16 -0.69 8.03
N ALA A 247 18.67 -0.05 9.07
CA ALA A 247 18.83 1.40 9.13
C ALA A 247 19.79 1.91 8.03
N ALA A 248 20.84 1.16 7.69
CA ALA A 248 21.82 1.50 6.68
C ALA A 248 21.24 1.60 5.24
N VAL A 249 20.04 1.03 4.99
CA VAL A 249 19.35 1.17 3.69
C VAL A 249 19.09 2.63 3.35
N TYR A 250 18.70 3.46 4.33
CA TYR A 250 18.50 4.88 4.14
C TYR A 250 19.75 5.59 3.62
N GLY A 251 20.92 5.28 4.20
CA GLY A 251 22.19 5.85 3.76
C GLY A 251 22.56 5.46 2.33
N ALA A 252 22.19 4.26 1.90
CA ALA A 252 22.50 3.75 0.56
C ALA A 252 21.53 4.22 -0.54
N LEU A 253 20.35 4.72 -0.19
CA LEU A 253 19.40 5.29 -1.15
C LEU A 253 19.91 6.64 -1.69
N PRO A 254 19.58 6.98 -2.96
CA PRO A 254 19.89 8.30 -3.53
C PRO A 254 19.38 9.46 -2.66
N ALA A 255 20.10 10.56 -2.65
CA ALA A 255 19.67 11.79 -1.97
C ALA A 255 18.47 12.44 -2.68
N GLY A 256 17.72 13.26 -1.95
CA GLY A 256 16.72 14.18 -2.48
C GLY A 256 15.26 13.81 -2.22
N HIS A 257 14.93 12.55 -2.07
CA HIS A 257 13.53 12.12 -1.88
C HIS A 257 13.41 10.89 -0.96
N LYS A 258 14.17 10.86 0.10
CA LYS A 258 14.15 9.74 1.04
C LYS A 258 13.85 10.20 2.46
N ALA A 259 13.20 9.32 3.22
CA ALA A 259 12.99 9.50 4.64
C ALA A 259 13.18 8.19 5.40
N MET A 260 13.52 8.28 6.68
CA MET A 260 13.62 7.13 7.57
C MET A 260 12.96 7.43 8.91
N LEU A 261 12.16 6.47 9.37
CA LEU A 261 11.66 6.38 10.74
C LEU A 261 12.36 5.22 11.43
N LEU A 262 13.13 5.51 12.49
CA LEU A 262 13.71 4.50 13.36
C LEU A 262 13.01 4.58 14.72
N LEU A 263 12.29 3.53 15.10
CA LEU A 263 11.53 3.45 16.34
C LEU A 263 12.32 2.74 17.43
N LYS A 264 12.40 3.36 18.59
CA LYS A 264 13.01 2.76 19.77
C LYS A 264 12.20 1.55 20.24
N ASP A 265 12.89 0.44 20.53
CA ASP A 265 12.30 -0.83 20.99
C ASP A 265 11.27 -1.49 20.06
N ALA A 266 11.14 -1.03 18.82
CA ALA A 266 10.38 -1.74 17.79
C ALA A 266 11.20 -2.88 17.21
N ASP A 267 10.57 -4.04 17.03
CA ASP A 267 11.15 -5.24 16.44
C ASP A 267 10.62 -5.49 15.01
N HIS A 268 11.10 -6.56 14.39
CA HIS A 268 10.70 -6.95 13.05
C HIS A 268 9.19 -7.10 12.87
N MET A 269 8.50 -7.68 13.85
CA MET A 269 7.06 -7.96 13.79
C MET A 269 6.21 -6.71 14.01
N THR A 270 6.74 -5.67 14.67
CA THR A 270 6.07 -4.37 14.80
C THR A 270 5.66 -3.84 13.41
N PHE A 271 6.51 -4.00 12.41
CA PHE A 271 6.31 -3.47 11.06
C PHE A 271 5.47 -4.39 10.16
N GLY A 272 5.19 -5.61 10.58
CA GLY A 272 4.32 -6.53 9.85
C GLY A 272 2.86 -6.09 9.80
N GLY A 273 2.44 -5.18 10.69
CA GLY A 273 1.10 -4.58 10.68
C GLY A 273 -0.04 -5.57 10.92
N GLY A 274 0.23 -6.67 11.59
CA GLY A 274 -0.80 -7.61 12.05
C GLY A 274 -1.50 -7.05 13.29
N ARG A 275 -2.80 -7.33 13.44
CA ARG A 275 -3.56 -6.93 14.65
C ARG A 275 -3.23 -7.80 15.87
N GLY A 276 -2.31 -8.75 15.70
CA GLY A 276 -1.64 -9.49 16.76
C GLY A 276 -2.55 -10.38 17.59
N GLU A 277 -2.86 -11.57 17.10
CA GLU A 277 -2.91 -12.69 18.05
C GLU A 277 -1.47 -13.18 18.22
N ALA A 278 -0.99 -13.16 19.46
CA ALA A 278 0.29 -13.74 19.81
C ALA A 278 0.29 -15.20 19.32
N GLY A 279 1.17 -15.54 18.37
CA GLY A 279 1.34 -16.93 17.92
C GLY A 279 1.31 -17.19 16.42
N GLN A 280 0.71 -16.36 15.59
CA GLN A 280 0.74 -16.62 14.14
C GLN A 280 2.07 -16.16 13.52
N GLY A 281 2.96 -17.11 13.23
CA GLY A 281 4.20 -16.88 12.51
C GLY A 281 5.38 -16.40 13.37
N GLN A 282 5.27 -16.39 14.69
CA GLN A 282 6.37 -15.98 15.58
C GLN A 282 7.31 -17.16 15.82
N MET A 283 8.49 -17.10 15.21
CA MET A 283 9.57 -18.09 15.48
C MET A 283 10.35 -17.81 16.76
N ARG A 284 10.15 -16.68 17.40
CA ARG A 284 10.79 -16.28 18.66
C ARG A 284 9.83 -15.48 19.55
N PRO A 285 9.90 -15.62 20.88
CA PRO A 285 9.19 -14.75 21.81
C PRO A 285 9.63 -13.29 21.59
N ARG A 286 8.66 -12.38 21.62
CA ARG A 286 8.93 -10.93 21.57
C ARG A 286 9.19 -10.40 22.98
N GLU A 287 10.00 -9.37 23.09
CA GLU A 287 10.23 -8.73 24.36
C GLU A 287 8.99 -7.98 24.85
N ALA A 288 8.81 -7.94 26.16
CA ALA A 288 7.63 -7.32 26.78
C ALA A 288 7.51 -5.83 26.43
N VAL A 289 8.63 -5.08 26.45
CA VAL A 289 8.65 -3.65 26.10
C VAL A 289 8.17 -3.41 24.68
N THR A 290 8.60 -4.24 23.72
CA THR A 290 8.18 -4.13 22.31
C THR A 290 6.68 -4.37 22.16
N THR A 291 6.16 -5.39 22.84
CA THR A 291 4.73 -5.71 22.80
C THR A 291 3.89 -4.61 23.45
N GLN A 292 4.35 -4.04 24.54
CA GLN A 292 3.69 -2.94 25.26
C GLN A 292 3.63 -1.66 24.40
N LEU A 293 4.71 -1.34 23.69
CA LEU A 293 4.79 -0.14 22.83
C LEU A 293 4.10 -0.30 21.46
N GLN A 294 3.78 -1.54 21.06
CA GLN A 294 3.24 -1.82 19.73
C GLN A 294 2.02 -0.97 19.34
N PRO A 295 1.00 -0.73 20.19
CA PRO A 295 -0.13 0.12 19.81
C PRO A 295 0.28 1.56 19.46
N GLN A 296 1.24 2.12 20.22
CA GLN A 296 1.77 3.47 19.99
C GLN A 296 2.58 3.52 18.70
N HIS A 297 3.47 2.55 18.48
CA HIS A 297 4.22 2.42 17.23
C HIS A 297 3.29 2.27 16.04
N HIS A 298 2.25 1.44 16.13
CA HIS A 298 1.28 1.25 15.06
C HIS A 298 0.53 2.56 14.72
N ALA A 299 0.08 3.30 15.74
CA ALA A 299 -0.60 4.58 15.51
C ALA A 299 0.32 5.61 14.82
N LEU A 300 1.56 5.72 15.27
CA LEU A 300 2.57 6.63 14.70
C LEU A 300 2.91 6.24 13.26
N VAL A 301 3.20 4.96 13.01
CA VAL A 301 3.52 4.44 11.68
C VAL A 301 2.34 4.64 10.71
N ALA A 302 1.11 4.34 11.14
CA ALA A 302 -0.09 4.57 10.34
C ALA A 302 -0.25 6.06 9.96
N THR A 303 0.00 6.97 10.91
CA THR A 303 -0.06 8.42 10.67
C THR A 303 0.99 8.87 9.67
N ILE A 304 2.26 8.53 9.89
CA ILE A 304 3.38 8.96 9.05
C ILE A 304 3.25 8.37 7.64
N THR A 305 2.89 7.11 7.51
CA THR A 305 2.73 6.48 6.19
C THR A 305 1.50 7.01 5.44
N THR A 306 0.43 7.35 6.14
CA THR A 306 -0.73 8.04 5.54
C THR A 306 -0.35 9.42 5.01
N ASP A 307 0.39 10.22 5.79
CA ASP A 307 0.89 11.52 5.34
C ASP A 307 1.88 11.36 4.18
N TRP A 308 2.71 10.30 4.19
CA TRP A 308 3.58 9.99 3.05
C TRP A 308 2.79 9.79 1.77
N TRP A 309 1.75 8.97 1.81
CA TRP A 309 0.88 8.75 0.64
C TRP A 309 0.14 10.02 0.22
N ARG A 310 -0.40 10.79 1.15
CA ARG A 310 -1.06 12.08 0.83
C ARG A 310 -0.11 13.06 0.16
N ALA A 311 1.11 13.21 0.69
CA ALA A 311 2.11 14.11 0.14
C ALA A 311 2.55 13.73 -1.27
N HIS A 312 2.71 12.42 -1.55
CA HIS A 312 3.33 11.95 -2.78
C HIS A 312 2.36 11.40 -3.83
N LEU A 313 1.17 10.94 -3.43
CA LEU A 313 0.15 10.46 -4.37
C LEU A 313 -0.96 11.48 -4.61
N MET A 314 -1.22 12.38 -3.66
CA MET A 314 -2.30 13.36 -3.77
C MET A 314 -1.78 14.80 -3.88
N GLY A 315 -0.48 15.04 -3.73
CA GLY A 315 0.11 16.37 -3.74
C GLY A 315 -0.27 17.24 -2.53
N ASP A 316 -0.72 16.63 -1.41
CA ASP A 316 -1.16 17.33 -0.21
C ASP A 316 -0.01 18.09 0.44
N ALA A 317 -0.06 19.42 0.34
CA ALA A 317 0.96 20.31 0.90
C ALA A 317 0.98 20.29 2.44
N GLN A 318 -0.17 20.08 3.09
CA GLN A 318 -0.23 20.01 4.55
C GLN A 318 0.39 18.69 5.06
N ALA A 319 0.12 17.57 4.40
CA ALA A 319 0.79 16.30 4.70
C ALA A 319 2.31 16.44 4.50
N ARG A 320 2.75 17.09 3.43
CA ARG A 320 4.18 17.36 3.20
C ARG A 320 4.78 18.21 4.32
N ALA A 321 4.07 19.23 4.80
CA ALA A 321 4.53 20.05 5.91
C ALA A 321 4.64 19.24 7.23
N ARG A 322 3.66 18.35 7.52
CA ARG A 322 3.74 17.46 8.70
C ARG A 322 4.93 16.50 8.65
N LEU A 323 5.30 16.03 7.48
CA LEU A 323 6.48 15.16 7.28
C LEU A 323 7.83 15.88 7.51
N GLN A 324 7.87 17.22 7.49
CA GLN A 324 9.10 17.93 7.88
C GLN A 324 9.41 17.76 9.37
N LYS A 325 8.38 17.67 10.21
CA LYS A 325 8.50 17.46 11.66
C LYS A 325 7.31 16.62 12.13
N PRO A 326 7.36 15.28 11.97
CA PRO A 326 6.27 14.43 12.42
C PRO A 326 6.02 14.57 13.91
N MET A 327 4.74 14.61 14.28
CA MET A 327 4.33 14.61 15.68
C MET A 327 4.22 13.18 16.22
N GLY A 328 4.33 13.03 17.55
CA GLY A 328 4.14 11.75 18.23
C GLY A 328 5.40 10.87 18.32
N LEU A 329 6.55 11.38 17.87
CA LEU A 329 7.85 10.71 18.09
C LEU A 329 8.20 10.72 19.59
N ALA A 330 8.59 9.57 20.14
CA ALA A 330 9.18 9.48 21.46
C ALA A 330 10.61 10.05 21.46
N ALA A 331 11.16 10.34 22.64
CA ALA A 331 12.45 11.01 22.77
C ALA A 331 13.64 10.26 22.10
N LEU A 332 13.52 8.95 21.95
CA LEU A 332 14.57 8.11 21.34
C LEU A 332 14.20 7.60 19.94
N ASP A 333 13.04 8.00 19.41
CA ASP A 333 12.71 7.76 18.00
C ASP A 333 13.48 8.74 17.12
N THR A 334 13.82 8.29 15.93
CA THR A 334 14.55 9.13 14.96
C THR A 334 13.76 9.27 13.68
N TRP A 335 13.63 10.51 13.22
CA TRP A 335 13.13 10.85 11.89
C TRP A 335 14.23 11.55 11.10
N GLN A 336 14.49 11.08 9.89
CA GLN A 336 15.49 11.65 8.99
C GLN A 336 14.88 11.87 7.61
N THR A 337 15.26 12.96 6.95
CA THR A 337 14.92 13.28 5.55
C THR A 337 16.18 13.65 4.79
N GLY A 338 16.24 13.36 3.48
CA GLY A 338 17.41 13.68 2.65
C GLY A 338 17.16 13.59 1.16
#